data_a317bfb0e6d6d903a899bf222eeeac30
#
_entry.id   a317bfb0e6d6d903a899bf222eeeac30
#
_cell.length_a   1.000
_cell.length_b   1.000
_cell.length_c   1.000
_cell.angle_alpha   90.00
_cell.angle_beta   90.00
_cell.angle_gamma   90.00
#
_symmetry.space_group_name_H-M   'P 1'
#
loop_
_entity.id
_entity.type
_entity.pdbx_description
1 polymer ?
#
loop_
_entity_poly.entity_id
_entity_poly.type
_entity_poly.pdbx_seq_one_letter_code
_entity_poly.pdbx_strand_id
1 'polypeptide(L)'
;MYLRFYVYAYLRTDGTPYYIGKGTGYRAWDTHHFPIPKDKSRIVILENNLTEIGAYAIERRMIRWYGRKDLGLGILRNGTDGGEGASSGIGNHRYGKPMSEESKKKLSASKKGKPNGHLGKKRSPESCKNISKAITGIKKGPPSEETRRKISESLKRRATEVALTVC
;
A
#
# COMPACT_ATOMS: atom_id res chain seq x y z
N MET A 1 -21.74 -10.25 -6.60
CA MET A 1 -20.56 -9.60 -7.22
C MET A 1 -20.73 -8.09 -7.03
N TYR A 2 -19.78 -7.40 -6.38
CA TYR A 2 -19.96 -5.97 -6.07
C TYR A 2 -19.52 -5.11 -7.25
N LEU A 3 -20.45 -4.40 -7.87
CA LEU A 3 -20.24 -3.46 -8.98
C LEU A 3 -19.97 -2.05 -8.41
N ARG A 4 -18.78 -1.84 -7.85
CA ARG A 4 -18.42 -0.60 -7.13
C ARG A 4 -17.33 0.23 -7.83
N PHE A 5 -16.82 -0.28 -8.94
CA PHE A 5 -15.76 0.39 -9.67
C PHE A 5 -16.33 1.28 -10.78
N TYR A 6 -15.57 2.28 -11.14
CA TYR A 6 -15.87 3.18 -12.24
C TYR A 6 -14.58 3.58 -12.96
N VAL A 7 -14.73 4.06 -14.19
CA VAL A 7 -13.66 4.69 -14.96
C VAL A 7 -14.01 6.16 -15.15
N TYR A 8 -13.03 7.03 -14.97
CA TYR A 8 -13.20 8.47 -15.05
C TYR A 8 -12.12 9.14 -15.90
N ALA A 9 -12.42 10.32 -16.40
CA ALA A 9 -11.51 11.17 -17.13
C ALA A 9 -11.40 12.55 -16.48
N TYR A 10 -10.19 13.12 -16.54
CA TYR A 10 -9.96 14.54 -16.28
C TYR A 10 -9.84 15.29 -17.61
N LEU A 11 -10.68 16.30 -17.77
CA LEU A 11 -10.76 17.07 -19.01
C LEU A 11 -9.98 18.39 -18.89
N ARG A 12 -9.40 18.80 -20.01
CA ARG A 12 -8.89 20.17 -20.22
C ARG A 12 -10.06 21.14 -20.41
N THR A 13 -9.73 22.41 -20.54
CA THR A 13 -10.72 23.48 -20.79
C THR A 13 -11.42 23.32 -22.14
N ASP A 14 -10.80 22.70 -23.10
CA ASP A 14 -11.33 22.38 -24.43
C ASP A 14 -12.18 21.09 -24.48
N GLY A 15 -12.40 20.44 -23.33
CA GLY A 15 -13.15 19.20 -23.23
C GLY A 15 -12.35 17.93 -23.57
N THR A 16 -11.09 18.04 -24.00
CA THR A 16 -10.28 16.87 -24.29
C THR A 16 -9.73 16.23 -23.00
N PRO A 17 -9.67 14.89 -22.89
CA PRO A 17 -9.11 14.25 -21.73
C PRO A 17 -7.60 14.41 -21.65
N TYR A 18 -7.07 14.63 -20.44
CA TYR A 18 -5.63 14.57 -20.21
C TYR A 18 -5.21 13.41 -19.29
N TYR A 19 -6.17 12.81 -18.63
CA TYR A 19 -5.94 11.66 -17.77
C TYR A 19 -7.17 10.77 -17.72
N ILE A 20 -6.97 9.47 -17.70
CA ILE A 20 -8.00 8.45 -17.51
C ILE A 20 -7.57 7.55 -16.36
N GLY A 21 -8.49 7.22 -15.48
CA GLY A 21 -8.22 6.38 -14.33
C GLY A 21 -9.40 5.53 -13.90
N LYS A 22 -9.10 4.47 -13.18
CA LYS A 22 -10.05 3.62 -12.48
C LYS A 22 -10.20 4.08 -11.02
N GLY A 23 -11.40 3.98 -10.48
CA GLY A 23 -11.66 4.33 -9.09
C GLY A 23 -12.77 3.56 -8.42
N THR A 24 -12.85 3.74 -7.10
CA THR A 24 -13.98 3.38 -6.23
C THR A 24 -14.24 4.53 -5.27
N GLY A 25 -15.49 4.70 -4.80
CA GLY A 25 -15.84 5.77 -3.87
C GLY A 25 -15.43 7.14 -4.38
N TYR A 26 -14.70 7.92 -3.60
CA TYR A 26 -14.28 9.29 -3.93
C TYR A 26 -12.96 9.39 -4.70
N ARG A 27 -12.41 8.29 -5.21
CA ARG A 27 -11.09 8.27 -5.85
C ARG A 27 -10.88 9.31 -6.94
N ALA A 28 -11.90 9.60 -7.75
CA ALA A 28 -11.80 10.59 -8.83
C ALA A 28 -11.67 12.04 -8.31
N TRP A 29 -12.06 12.30 -7.06
CA TRP A 29 -12.04 13.62 -6.43
C TRP A 29 -10.97 13.75 -5.34
N ASP A 30 -10.29 12.65 -5.02
CA ASP A 30 -9.27 12.61 -3.97
C ASP A 30 -7.88 12.85 -4.55
N THR A 31 -6.98 13.41 -3.73
CA THR A 31 -5.61 13.74 -4.13
C THR A 31 -4.83 12.49 -4.49
N HIS A 32 -4.28 12.47 -5.69
CA HIS A 32 -3.40 11.42 -6.16
C HIS A 32 -2.27 11.99 -7.05
N HIS A 33 -1.51 11.10 -7.69
CA HIS A 33 -0.29 11.47 -8.43
C HIS A 33 -0.50 12.51 -9.54
N PHE A 34 -1.68 12.55 -10.14
CA PHE A 34 -2.01 13.53 -11.18
C PHE A 34 -2.82 14.70 -10.61
N PRO A 35 -2.56 15.93 -11.09
CA PRO A 35 -3.31 17.09 -10.67
C PRO A 35 -4.78 16.98 -11.07
N ILE A 36 -5.65 17.13 -10.07
CA ILE A 36 -7.10 17.11 -10.25
C ILE A 36 -7.54 18.46 -10.84
N PRO A 37 -8.52 18.49 -11.76
CA PRO A 37 -9.09 19.74 -12.25
C PRO A 37 -9.63 20.58 -11.08
N LYS A 38 -9.29 21.87 -11.03
CA LYS A 38 -9.87 22.81 -10.05
C LYS A 38 -11.38 22.90 -10.21
N ASP A 39 -11.83 22.95 -11.43
CA ASP A 39 -13.23 22.88 -11.80
C ASP A 39 -13.70 21.43 -11.80
N LYS A 40 -14.57 21.08 -10.86
CA LYS A 40 -15.07 19.71 -10.67
C LYS A 40 -15.97 19.23 -11.81
N SER A 41 -16.55 20.12 -12.60
CA SER A 41 -17.32 19.75 -13.80
C SER A 41 -16.48 19.06 -14.86
N ARG A 42 -15.16 19.22 -14.80
CA ARG A 42 -14.19 18.57 -15.69
C ARG A 42 -13.72 17.19 -15.21
N ILE A 43 -14.34 16.67 -14.17
CA ILE A 43 -14.19 15.28 -13.72
C ILE A 43 -15.40 14.52 -14.24
N VAL A 44 -15.21 13.69 -15.25
CA VAL A 44 -16.30 12.96 -15.90
C VAL A 44 -16.18 11.48 -15.61
N ILE A 45 -17.26 10.86 -15.15
CA ILE A 45 -17.37 9.42 -15.04
C ILE A 45 -17.74 8.89 -16.41
N LEU A 46 -16.83 8.12 -17.01
CA LEU A 46 -17.02 7.53 -18.34
C LEU A 46 -17.91 6.29 -18.27
N GLU A 47 -17.72 5.48 -17.26
CA GLU A 47 -18.48 4.25 -17.04
C GLU A 47 -18.51 3.95 -15.53
N ASN A 48 -19.63 3.46 -15.02
CA ASN A 48 -19.80 3.14 -13.59
C ASN A 48 -20.38 1.71 -13.41
N ASN A 49 -20.60 1.33 -12.16
CA ASN A 49 -21.17 0.02 -11.83
C ASN A 49 -20.39 -1.14 -12.48
N LEU A 50 -19.07 -1.09 -12.39
CA LEU A 50 -18.18 -2.08 -12.96
C LEU A 50 -17.63 -3.05 -11.91
N THR A 51 -17.29 -4.24 -12.37
CA THR A 51 -16.36 -5.11 -11.65
C THR A 51 -14.95 -4.52 -11.74
N GLU A 52 -14.05 -4.94 -10.88
CA GLU A 52 -12.66 -4.47 -10.94
C GLU A 52 -12.00 -4.79 -12.28
N ILE A 53 -12.20 -6.02 -12.77
CA ILE A 53 -11.65 -6.46 -14.07
C ILE A 53 -12.27 -5.67 -15.22
N GLY A 54 -13.57 -5.42 -15.18
CA GLY A 54 -14.25 -4.59 -16.18
C GLY A 54 -13.71 -3.16 -16.20
N ALA A 55 -13.50 -2.57 -15.04
CA ALA A 55 -12.93 -1.22 -14.93
C ALA A 55 -11.50 -1.16 -15.47
N TYR A 56 -10.65 -2.17 -15.21
CA TYR A 56 -9.32 -2.26 -15.82
C TYR A 56 -9.37 -2.38 -17.34
N ALA A 57 -10.27 -3.20 -17.87
CA ALA A 57 -10.41 -3.38 -19.32
C ALA A 57 -10.82 -2.08 -20.02
N ILE A 58 -11.78 -1.35 -19.45
CA ILE A 58 -12.25 -0.08 -20.02
C ILE A 58 -11.18 1.01 -19.86
N GLU A 59 -10.54 1.15 -18.69
CA GLU A 59 -9.43 2.09 -18.48
C GLU A 59 -8.35 1.89 -19.55
N ARG A 60 -7.88 0.65 -19.74
CA ARG A 60 -6.86 0.30 -20.73
C ARG A 60 -7.30 0.59 -22.17
N ARG A 61 -8.55 0.27 -22.50
CA ARG A 61 -9.13 0.58 -23.82
C ARG A 61 -9.14 2.08 -24.10
N MET A 62 -9.57 2.88 -23.11
CA MET A 62 -9.66 4.34 -23.25
C MET A 62 -8.27 4.98 -23.34
N ILE A 63 -7.29 4.50 -22.56
CA ILE A 63 -5.91 4.98 -22.65
C ILE A 63 -5.32 4.68 -24.04
N ARG A 64 -5.56 3.50 -24.59
CA ARG A 64 -5.15 3.18 -25.95
C ARG A 64 -5.83 4.06 -27.01
N TRP A 65 -7.12 4.32 -26.82
CA TRP A 65 -7.89 5.12 -27.76
C TRP A 65 -7.38 6.55 -27.88
N TYR A 66 -7.16 7.22 -26.76
CA TYR A 66 -6.66 8.60 -26.73
C TYR A 66 -5.14 8.71 -26.85
N GLY A 67 -4.42 7.64 -26.68
CA GLY A 67 -2.97 7.54 -26.75
C GLY A 67 -2.24 8.28 -25.62
N ARG A 68 -1.05 7.80 -25.32
CA ARG A 68 -0.16 8.37 -24.30
C ARG A 68 0.77 9.41 -24.91
N LYS A 69 0.90 10.56 -24.24
CA LYS A 69 1.76 11.66 -24.68
C LYS A 69 3.25 11.33 -24.53
N ASP A 70 3.64 10.62 -23.48
CA ASP A 70 5.03 10.23 -23.21
C ASP A 70 5.60 9.28 -24.28
N LEU A 71 4.76 8.55 -24.97
CA LEU A 71 5.12 7.69 -26.11
C LEU A 71 4.95 8.38 -27.48
N GLY A 72 4.50 9.63 -27.51
CA GLY A 72 4.18 10.32 -28.76
C GLY A 72 2.93 9.80 -29.48
N LEU A 73 2.13 8.94 -28.84
CA LEU A 73 1.00 8.25 -29.45
C LEU A 73 -0.35 8.99 -29.26
N GLY A 74 -0.37 10.07 -28.46
CA GLY A 74 -1.63 10.78 -28.22
C GLY A 74 -1.54 11.87 -27.17
N ILE A 75 -2.66 12.13 -26.48
CA ILE A 75 -2.90 13.34 -25.68
C ILE A 75 -2.89 13.13 -24.16
N LEU A 76 -2.94 11.86 -23.70
CA LEU A 76 -3.03 11.55 -22.28
C LEU A 76 -1.69 11.68 -21.56
N ARG A 77 -1.74 12.11 -20.32
CA ARG A 77 -0.58 12.17 -19.40
C ARG A 77 -0.40 10.89 -18.57
N ASN A 78 -1.17 9.84 -18.86
CA ASN A 78 -1.02 8.54 -18.21
C ASN A 78 0.41 8.04 -18.39
N GLY A 79 1.03 7.52 -17.32
CA GLY A 79 2.39 6.96 -17.34
C GLY A 79 2.42 5.46 -17.64
N THR A 80 1.26 4.80 -17.69
CA THR A 80 1.10 3.37 -18.01
C THR A 80 -0.09 3.18 -18.95
N ASP A 81 -0.19 2.01 -19.57
CA ASP A 81 -1.30 1.67 -20.48
C ASP A 81 -2.60 1.32 -19.73
N GLY A 82 -2.59 1.41 -18.39
CA GLY A 82 -3.73 1.07 -17.57
C GLY A 82 -3.94 -0.45 -17.41
N GLY A 83 -4.94 -0.82 -16.61
CA GLY A 83 -5.22 -2.24 -16.36
C GLY A 83 -4.20 -2.93 -15.45
N GLU A 84 -3.21 -2.21 -14.96
CA GLU A 84 -2.22 -2.71 -14.03
C GLU A 84 -2.57 -2.22 -12.61
N GLY A 85 -2.62 -3.14 -11.66
CA GLY A 85 -2.60 -2.78 -10.24
C GLY A 85 -1.27 -2.11 -9.87
N ALA A 86 -1.12 -1.72 -8.62
CA ALA A 86 0.18 -1.28 -8.13
C ALA A 86 1.23 -2.36 -8.42
N SER A 87 2.27 -2.01 -9.16
CA SER A 87 3.36 -2.93 -9.48
C SER A 87 3.94 -3.51 -8.19
N SER A 88 4.04 -4.83 -8.11
CA SER A 88 4.65 -5.55 -6.99
C SER A 88 5.95 -6.24 -7.42
N GLY A 89 6.78 -6.60 -6.44
CA GLY A 89 8.04 -7.27 -6.74
C GLY A 89 8.97 -6.43 -7.63
N ILE A 90 9.66 -7.10 -8.55
CA ILE A 90 10.67 -6.48 -9.44
C ILE A 90 10.11 -5.35 -10.31
N GLY A 91 8.82 -5.37 -10.65
CA GLY A 91 8.16 -4.30 -11.40
C GLY A 91 7.92 -3.01 -10.62
N ASN A 92 8.08 -3.02 -9.30
CA ASN A 92 7.95 -1.83 -8.48
C ASN A 92 9.26 -1.03 -8.49
N HIS A 93 9.19 0.27 -8.83
CA HIS A 93 10.38 1.14 -8.86
C HIS A 93 11.13 1.24 -7.51
N ARG A 94 10.50 0.84 -6.41
CA ARG A 94 11.09 0.77 -5.07
C ARG A 94 11.58 -0.63 -4.68
N TYR A 95 11.36 -1.62 -5.54
CA TYR A 95 11.81 -2.98 -5.25
C TYR A 95 13.32 -3.03 -5.03
N GLY A 96 13.74 -3.67 -3.95
CA GLY A 96 15.15 -3.76 -3.57
C GLY A 96 15.80 -2.45 -3.08
N LYS A 97 15.09 -1.32 -3.08
CA LYS A 97 15.62 -0.05 -2.57
C LYS A 97 15.24 0.12 -1.11
N PRO A 98 16.21 0.22 -0.19
CA PRO A 98 15.93 0.49 1.20
C PRO A 98 15.31 1.89 1.36
N MET A 99 14.46 2.03 2.37
CA MET A 99 13.90 3.32 2.75
C MET A 99 15.01 4.23 3.29
N SER A 100 14.98 5.52 2.93
CA SER A 100 15.95 6.50 3.43
C SER A 100 15.90 6.59 4.97
N GLU A 101 17.03 6.89 5.60
CA GLU A 101 17.12 7.03 7.07
C GLU A 101 16.20 8.14 7.60
N GLU A 102 16.04 9.22 6.86
CA GLU A 102 15.08 10.29 7.20
C GLU A 102 13.64 9.78 7.23
N SER A 103 13.23 9.01 6.20
CA SER A 103 11.89 8.42 6.15
C SER A 103 11.67 7.39 7.26
N LYS A 104 12.68 6.61 7.59
CA LYS A 104 12.64 5.67 8.74
C LYS A 104 12.47 6.41 10.06
N LYS A 105 13.21 7.51 10.28
CA LYS A 105 13.10 8.35 11.48
C LYS A 105 11.70 8.98 11.58
N LYS A 106 11.16 9.55 10.50
CA LYS A 106 9.79 10.11 10.46
C LYS A 106 8.74 9.04 10.78
N LEU A 107 8.87 7.85 10.21
CA LEU A 107 7.95 6.74 10.47
C LEU A 107 8.03 6.25 11.92
N SER A 108 9.25 6.12 12.46
CA SER A 108 9.48 5.75 13.86
C SER A 108 8.87 6.78 14.80
N ALA A 109 9.13 8.07 14.58
CA ALA A 109 8.58 9.16 15.39
C ALA A 109 7.04 9.18 15.35
N SER A 110 6.45 8.98 14.17
CA SER A 110 4.99 8.92 14.00
C SER A 110 4.33 7.75 14.73
N LYS A 111 5.04 6.63 14.92
CA LYS A 111 4.53 5.42 15.59
C LYS A 111 4.87 5.39 17.08
N LYS A 112 5.86 6.16 17.52
CA LYS A 112 6.31 6.18 18.92
C LYS A 112 5.16 6.63 19.83
N GLY A 113 4.91 5.87 20.89
CA GLY A 113 3.85 6.16 21.86
C GLY A 113 2.42 5.83 21.40
N LYS A 114 2.22 5.42 20.15
CA LYS A 114 0.90 4.97 19.69
C LYS A 114 0.73 3.48 19.97
N PRO A 115 -0.39 3.05 20.59
CA PRO A 115 -0.64 1.63 20.81
C PRO A 115 -0.71 0.90 19.47
N ASN A 116 -0.12 -0.29 19.43
CA ASN A 116 -0.27 -1.17 18.27
C ASN A 116 -1.76 -1.51 18.11
N GLY A 117 -2.32 -1.32 16.92
CA GLY A 117 -3.74 -1.60 16.64
C GLY A 117 -4.18 -3.05 16.89
N HIS A 118 -3.22 -3.96 17.12
CA HIS A 118 -3.44 -5.35 17.53
C HIS A 118 -3.24 -5.60 19.02
N LEU A 119 -2.83 -4.59 19.80
CA LEU A 119 -2.63 -4.75 21.23
C LEU A 119 -3.95 -5.13 21.90
N GLY A 120 -3.95 -6.20 22.68
CA GLY A 120 -5.13 -6.73 23.36
C GLY A 120 -6.11 -7.52 22.46
N LYS A 121 -5.93 -7.57 21.15
CA LYS A 121 -6.78 -8.37 20.27
C LYS A 121 -6.25 -9.80 20.19
N LYS A 122 -7.09 -10.77 20.55
CA LYS A 122 -6.79 -12.18 20.32
C LYS A 122 -6.90 -12.53 18.85
N ARG A 123 -5.97 -13.31 18.34
CA ARG A 123 -6.04 -13.86 16.97
C ARG A 123 -7.17 -14.85 16.86
N SER A 124 -7.77 -14.99 15.68
CA SER A 124 -8.79 -16.01 15.45
C SER A 124 -8.20 -17.42 15.66
N PRO A 125 -9.01 -18.38 16.13
CA PRO A 125 -8.57 -19.78 16.30
C PRO A 125 -7.97 -20.37 15.01
N GLU A 126 -8.53 -20.03 13.87
CA GLU A 126 -8.05 -20.46 12.56
C GLU A 126 -6.65 -19.90 12.25
N SER A 127 -6.43 -18.60 12.48
CA SER A 127 -5.11 -17.99 12.35
C SER A 127 -4.07 -18.64 13.26
N CYS A 128 -4.46 -18.98 14.51
CA CYS A 128 -3.57 -19.67 15.43
C CYS A 128 -3.23 -21.08 14.94
N LYS A 129 -4.19 -21.84 14.42
CA LYS A 129 -3.96 -23.16 13.81
C LYS A 129 -3.02 -23.09 12.61
N ASN A 130 -3.22 -22.11 11.72
CA ASN A 130 -2.39 -21.94 10.54
C ASN A 130 -0.93 -21.58 10.91
N ILE A 131 -0.74 -20.70 11.89
CA ILE A 131 0.58 -20.38 12.41
C ILE A 131 1.22 -21.61 13.05
N SER A 132 0.48 -22.35 13.88
CA SER A 132 0.98 -23.59 14.51
C SER A 132 1.45 -24.59 13.45
N LYS A 133 0.63 -24.86 12.42
CA LYS A 133 0.99 -25.76 11.31
C LYS A 133 2.26 -25.29 10.59
N ALA A 134 2.38 -23.97 10.34
CA ALA A 134 3.53 -23.40 9.63
C ALA A 134 4.85 -23.52 10.39
N ILE A 135 4.80 -23.53 11.73
CA ILE A 135 6.02 -23.61 12.58
C ILE A 135 6.27 -25.01 13.14
N THR A 136 5.29 -25.92 13.02
CA THR A 136 5.46 -27.31 13.47
C THR A 136 6.53 -28.00 12.63
N GLY A 137 7.50 -28.61 13.28
CA GLY A 137 8.63 -29.31 12.64
C GLY A 137 9.80 -28.39 12.24
N ILE A 138 9.67 -27.07 12.34
CA ILE A 138 10.81 -26.16 12.12
C ILE A 138 11.70 -26.19 13.36
N LYS A 139 12.83 -26.88 13.26
CA LYS A 139 13.89 -26.84 14.30
C LYS A 139 14.55 -25.47 14.26
N LYS A 140 14.28 -24.63 15.25
CA LYS A 140 15.06 -23.41 15.46
C LYS A 140 16.45 -23.80 15.91
N GLY A 141 17.47 -23.35 15.20
CA GLY A 141 18.85 -23.48 15.63
C GLY A 141 19.08 -22.81 17.01
N PRO A 142 20.16 -23.16 17.71
CA PRO A 142 20.50 -22.49 18.96
C PRO A 142 20.66 -20.99 18.71
N PRO A 143 20.26 -20.13 19.69
CA PRO A 143 20.44 -18.70 19.57
C PRO A 143 21.93 -18.36 19.37
N SER A 144 22.23 -17.33 18.57
CA SER A 144 23.60 -16.83 18.42
C SER A 144 24.18 -16.41 19.76
N GLU A 145 25.52 -16.39 19.88
CA GLU A 145 26.19 -15.97 21.10
C GLU A 145 25.79 -14.56 21.54
N GLU A 146 25.65 -13.65 20.60
CA GLU A 146 25.16 -12.29 20.87
C GLU A 146 23.75 -12.29 21.45
N THR A 147 22.86 -13.12 20.93
CA THR A 147 21.49 -13.27 21.45
C THR A 147 21.50 -13.86 22.86
N ARG A 148 22.32 -14.87 23.11
CA ARG A 148 22.49 -15.46 24.46
C ARG A 148 22.99 -14.42 25.46
N ARG A 149 23.99 -13.61 25.07
CA ARG A 149 24.50 -12.52 25.90
C ARG A 149 23.42 -11.50 26.25
N LYS A 150 22.67 -11.01 25.24
CA LYS A 150 21.56 -10.07 25.45
C LYS A 150 20.48 -10.63 26.39
N ILE A 151 20.14 -11.89 26.25
CA ILE A 151 19.19 -12.58 27.15
C ILE A 151 19.74 -12.60 28.56
N SER A 152 21.01 -13.03 28.76
CA SER A 152 21.66 -13.08 30.07
C SER A 152 21.71 -11.70 30.76
N GLU A 153 22.12 -10.67 30.02
CA GLU A 153 22.14 -9.28 30.52
C GLU A 153 20.75 -8.78 30.94
N SER A 154 19.73 -9.10 30.13
CA SER A 154 18.34 -8.73 30.47
C SER A 154 17.82 -9.44 31.72
N LEU A 155 18.15 -10.71 31.88
CA LEU A 155 17.78 -11.46 33.08
C LEU A 155 18.48 -10.93 34.34
N LYS A 156 19.78 -10.64 34.22
CA LYS A 156 20.54 -10.02 35.37
C LYS A 156 19.93 -8.67 35.77
N ARG A 157 19.60 -7.80 34.80
CA ARG A 157 18.97 -6.52 35.05
C ARG A 157 17.63 -6.67 35.80
N ARG A 158 16.78 -7.60 35.36
CA ARG A 158 15.49 -7.88 36.00
C ARG A 158 15.68 -8.41 37.44
N ALA A 159 16.67 -9.26 37.64
CA ALA A 159 16.97 -9.78 38.99
C ALA A 159 17.41 -8.65 39.94
N THR A 160 18.22 -7.70 39.47
CA THR A 160 18.60 -6.52 40.27
C THR A 160 17.44 -5.57 40.53
N GLU A 161 16.54 -5.35 39.55
CA GLU A 161 15.33 -4.54 39.73
C GLU A 161 14.39 -5.14 40.78
N VAL A 162 14.19 -6.47 40.76
CA VAL A 162 13.37 -7.18 41.76
C VAL A 162 14.00 -7.11 43.14
N ALA A 163 15.33 -7.26 43.26
CA ALA A 163 16.02 -7.16 44.56
C ALA A 163 15.91 -5.77 45.17
N LEU A 164 15.87 -4.71 44.36
CA LEU A 164 15.71 -3.32 44.82
C LEU A 164 14.27 -2.96 45.24
N THR A 165 13.26 -3.75 44.81
CA THR A 165 11.84 -3.49 45.12
C THR A 165 11.36 -4.27 46.36
N VAL A 166 12.17 -5.15 46.92
CA VAL A 166 11.83 -6.00 48.09
C VAL A 166 12.51 -5.50 49.36
N CYS A 167 13.33 -4.46 49.31
CA CYS A 167 13.84 -3.70 50.42
C CYS A 167 13.06 -2.39 50.58
#